data_113c3814830a809b1be634dc00cc548b
#
_entry.id   113c3814830a809b1be634dc00cc548b
#
_cell.length_a   1.000
_cell.length_b   1.000
_cell.length_c   1.000
_cell.angle_alpha   90.00
_cell.angle_beta   90.00
_cell.angle_gamma   90.00
#
_symmetry.space_group_name_H-M   'P 1'
#
loop_
_entity.id
_entity.type
_entity.pdbx_description
1 polymer ?
#
loop_
_entity_poly.entity_id
_entity_poly.type
_entity_poly.pdbx_seq_one_letter_code
_entity_poly.pdbx_strand_id
1 'polypeptide(L)'
;AYLQDDEKLIRAYDNSLYTLGAFDDGKLIGLVRCVGDGEHIVVVQDLIVDRKYQKQGIGTKLFQLAWYNYVNVRMFQVNTDLEDEVDNHFYQSMGMKPLAEGHMISYYRC
;
A
#
# COMPACT_ATOMS: atom_id res chain seq x y z
N ALA A 1 -11.50 7.78 -13.28
CA ALA A 1 -10.74 7.57 -12.06
C ALA A 1 -9.30 8.04 -12.24
N TYR A 2 -8.51 8.06 -11.17
CA TYR A 2 -7.18 8.63 -11.29
C TYR A 2 -6.24 7.83 -12.21
N LEU A 3 -6.49 6.55 -12.41
CA LEU A 3 -5.69 5.72 -13.32
C LEU A 3 -5.88 6.07 -14.79
N GLN A 4 -6.89 6.89 -15.11
CA GLN A 4 -7.17 7.30 -16.48
C GLN A 4 -6.51 8.63 -16.85
N ASP A 5 -5.91 9.33 -15.89
CA ASP A 5 -5.20 10.59 -16.11
C ASP A 5 -3.69 10.30 -16.03
N ASP A 6 -3.07 10.06 -17.19
CA ASP A 6 -1.67 9.67 -17.28
C ASP A 6 -0.71 10.71 -16.71
N GLU A 7 -0.96 11.99 -16.97
CA GLU A 7 -0.08 13.04 -16.45
C GLU A 7 -0.15 13.14 -14.94
N LYS A 8 -1.35 13.03 -14.38
CA LYS A 8 -1.57 13.04 -12.95
C LYS A 8 -0.92 11.82 -12.30
N LEU A 9 -1.03 10.68 -12.95
CA LEU A 9 -0.44 9.43 -12.46
C LEU A 9 1.08 9.53 -12.41
N ILE A 10 1.69 10.07 -13.48
CA ILE A 10 3.14 10.26 -13.54
C ILE A 10 3.60 11.18 -12.41
N ARG A 11 2.93 12.31 -12.20
CA ARG A 11 3.27 13.22 -11.11
C ARG A 11 3.11 12.55 -9.74
N ALA A 12 2.08 11.73 -9.57
CA ALA A 12 1.87 11.00 -8.32
C ALA A 12 3.00 10.03 -8.04
N TYR A 13 3.43 9.28 -9.06
CA TYR A 13 4.55 8.35 -8.89
C TYR A 13 5.88 9.06 -8.67
N ASP A 14 6.12 10.18 -9.38
CA ASP A 14 7.33 10.98 -9.19
C ASP A 14 7.43 11.53 -7.77
N ASN A 15 6.31 11.81 -7.13
CA ASN A 15 6.25 12.34 -5.77
C ASN A 15 6.05 11.26 -4.71
N SER A 16 6.11 10.01 -5.08
CA SER A 16 5.99 8.92 -4.11
C SER A 16 7.26 8.78 -3.30
N LEU A 17 7.09 8.43 -2.02
CA LEU A 17 8.21 8.21 -1.12
C LEU A 17 8.94 6.92 -1.47
N TYR A 18 8.21 5.89 -1.86
CA TYR A 18 8.76 4.56 -2.07
C TYR A 18 7.91 3.82 -3.09
N THR A 19 8.57 3.21 -4.06
CA THR A 19 7.90 2.39 -5.06
C THR A 19 8.76 1.16 -5.32
N LEU A 20 8.17 -0.02 -5.20
CA LEU A 20 8.86 -1.27 -5.44
C LEU A 20 7.99 -2.16 -6.34
N GLY A 21 8.59 -2.65 -7.42
CA GLY A 21 7.93 -3.52 -8.35
C GLY A 21 8.41 -4.96 -8.24
N ALA A 22 7.52 -5.88 -8.51
CA ALA A 22 7.84 -7.29 -8.69
C ALA A 22 7.76 -7.60 -10.18
N PHE A 23 8.75 -8.31 -10.70
CA PHE A 23 8.85 -8.60 -12.13
C PHE A 23 8.97 -10.09 -12.38
N ASP A 24 8.36 -10.54 -13.46
CA ASP A 24 8.52 -11.89 -13.98
C ASP A 24 8.97 -11.77 -15.43
N ASP A 25 10.20 -12.19 -15.72
CA ASP A 25 10.80 -12.15 -17.05
C ASP A 25 10.66 -10.76 -17.70
N GLY A 26 10.95 -9.71 -16.94
CA GLY A 26 10.89 -8.33 -17.39
C GLY A 26 9.51 -7.70 -17.39
N LYS A 27 8.47 -8.44 -17.04
CA LYS A 27 7.10 -7.93 -16.97
C LYS A 27 6.76 -7.55 -15.54
N LEU A 28 6.24 -6.34 -15.36
CA LEU A 28 5.75 -5.90 -14.05
C LEU A 28 4.49 -6.66 -13.67
N ILE A 29 4.53 -7.40 -12.57
CA ILE A 29 3.43 -8.23 -12.11
C ILE A 29 2.91 -7.85 -10.74
N GLY A 30 3.59 -6.97 -10.05
CA GLY A 30 3.15 -6.50 -8.74
C GLY A 30 3.84 -5.20 -8.39
N LEU A 31 3.24 -4.45 -7.46
CA LEU A 31 3.69 -3.12 -7.12
C LEU A 31 3.23 -2.74 -5.72
N VAL A 32 4.12 -2.12 -4.95
CA VAL A 32 3.74 -1.40 -3.74
C VAL A 32 4.23 0.04 -3.87
N ARG A 33 3.37 0.98 -3.49
CA ARG A 33 3.69 2.42 -3.53
C ARG A 33 3.29 3.06 -2.21
N CYS A 34 4.23 3.81 -1.64
CA CYS A 34 4.02 4.49 -0.37
C CYS A 34 4.19 6.00 -0.55
N VAL A 35 3.41 6.75 0.21
CA VAL A 35 3.49 8.21 0.29
C VAL A 35 3.64 8.61 1.75
N GLY A 36 4.16 9.82 1.99
CA GLY A 36 4.36 10.32 3.34
C GLY A 36 5.71 11.00 3.47
N ASP A 37 6.09 11.33 4.71
CA ASP A 37 7.37 11.99 4.97
C ASP A 37 8.50 11.01 5.31
N GLY A 38 8.19 9.76 5.56
CA GLY A 38 9.20 8.75 5.88
C GLY A 38 9.72 8.82 7.31
N GLU A 39 9.23 9.74 8.11
CA GLU A 39 9.65 9.95 9.50
C GLU A 39 8.50 9.75 10.48
N HIS A 40 7.42 10.49 10.28
CA HIS A 40 6.26 10.43 11.15
C HIS A 40 5.12 9.64 10.55
N ILE A 41 4.98 9.65 9.23
CA ILE A 41 3.89 8.95 8.57
C ILE A 41 4.33 8.37 7.25
N VAL A 42 3.90 7.13 7.00
CA VAL A 42 3.98 6.47 5.70
C VAL A 42 2.64 5.79 5.46
N VAL A 43 2.06 6.04 4.30
CA VAL A 43 0.80 5.42 3.87
C VAL A 43 1.09 4.53 2.68
N VAL A 44 0.71 3.28 2.77
CA VAL A 44 0.72 2.37 1.61
C VAL A 44 -0.48 2.78 0.76
N GLN A 45 -0.20 3.43 -0.36
CA GLN A 45 -1.24 3.96 -1.23
C GLN A 45 -1.71 2.93 -2.25
N ASP A 46 -0.79 2.13 -2.77
CA ASP A 46 -1.11 1.08 -3.72
C ASP A 46 -0.38 -0.20 -3.33
N LEU A 47 -1.10 -1.31 -3.35
CA LEU A 47 -0.54 -2.65 -3.25
C LEU A 47 -1.33 -3.50 -4.24
N ILE A 48 -0.73 -3.79 -5.37
CA ILE A 48 -1.42 -4.39 -6.51
C ILE A 48 -0.60 -5.58 -6.98
N VAL A 49 -1.27 -6.69 -7.26
CA VAL A 49 -0.67 -7.86 -7.87
C VAL A 49 -1.54 -8.29 -9.05
N ASP A 50 -0.90 -8.52 -10.20
CA ASP A 50 -1.59 -9.03 -11.37
C ASP A 50 -2.39 -10.28 -11.01
N ARG A 51 -3.64 -10.34 -11.48
CA ARG A 51 -4.57 -11.43 -11.14
C ARG A 51 -3.98 -12.82 -11.34
N LYS A 52 -3.19 -13.00 -12.40
CA LYS A 52 -2.57 -14.29 -12.72
C LYS A 52 -1.50 -14.71 -11.70
N TYR A 53 -0.99 -13.78 -10.93
CA TYR A 53 0.10 -14.00 -9.97
C TYR A 53 -0.36 -13.92 -8.53
N GLN A 54 -1.66 -13.75 -8.28
CA GLN A 54 -2.19 -13.67 -6.93
C GLN A 54 -2.12 -15.03 -6.23
N LYS A 55 -2.20 -15.01 -4.90
CA LYS A 55 -2.14 -16.20 -4.04
C LYS A 55 -0.81 -16.94 -4.09
N GLN A 56 0.27 -16.25 -4.46
CA GLN A 56 1.62 -16.80 -4.49
C GLN A 56 2.56 -16.12 -3.50
N GLY A 57 2.03 -15.24 -2.65
CA GLY A 57 2.81 -14.54 -1.65
C GLY A 57 3.52 -13.29 -2.13
N ILE A 58 3.28 -12.85 -3.36
CA ILE A 58 3.92 -11.65 -3.91
C ILE A 58 3.47 -10.39 -3.17
N GLY A 59 2.17 -10.23 -2.95
CA GLY A 59 1.63 -9.10 -2.19
C GLY A 59 2.17 -9.06 -0.77
N THR A 60 2.25 -10.22 -0.12
CA THR A 60 2.83 -10.34 1.21
C THR A 60 4.27 -9.88 1.22
N LYS A 61 5.06 -10.32 0.25
CA LYS A 61 6.48 -9.95 0.16
C LYS A 61 6.66 -8.46 -0.08
N LEU A 62 5.89 -7.89 -1.01
CA LEU A 62 5.94 -6.45 -1.30
C LEU A 62 5.58 -5.63 -0.06
N PHE A 63 4.52 -6.01 0.62
CA PHE A 63 4.09 -5.31 1.83
C PHE A 63 5.14 -5.41 2.94
N GLN A 64 5.70 -6.59 3.16
CA GLN A 64 6.74 -6.79 4.17
C GLN A 64 7.99 -5.96 3.90
N LEU A 65 8.40 -5.87 2.63
CA LEU A 65 9.57 -5.06 2.27
C LEU A 65 9.32 -3.58 2.55
N ALA A 66 8.13 -3.07 2.25
CA ALA A 66 7.76 -1.70 2.59
C ALA A 66 7.74 -1.49 4.11
N TRP A 67 7.14 -2.41 4.84
CA TRP A 67 7.08 -2.37 6.30
C TRP A 67 8.48 -2.28 6.90
N TYR A 68 9.37 -3.19 6.52
CA TYR A 68 10.73 -3.20 7.07
C TYR A 68 11.53 -1.97 6.68
N ASN A 69 11.28 -1.42 5.49
CA ASN A 69 11.95 -0.20 5.06
C ASN A 69 11.59 0.99 5.95
N TYR A 70 10.42 0.98 6.56
CA TYR A 70 9.90 2.08 7.38
C TYR A 70 9.54 1.63 8.80
N VAL A 71 10.31 0.71 9.35
CA VAL A 71 10.03 0.15 10.68
C VAL A 71 10.06 1.21 11.79
N ASN A 72 10.79 2.30 11.57
CA ASN A 72 10.97 3.34 12.58
C ASN A 72 10.02 4.53 12.45
N VAL A 73 9.11 4.54 11.45
CA VAL A 73 8.16 5.64 11.35
C VAL A 73 7.11 5.53 12.45
N ARG A 74 6.60 6.68 12.86
CA ARG A 74 5.60 6.74 13.94
C ARG A 74 4.28 6.10 13.52
N MET A 75 3.83 6.38 12.30
CA MET A 75 2.55 5.86 11.78
C MET A 75 2.75 5.22 10.42
N PHE A 76 2.57 3.92 10.34
CA PHE A 76 2.57 3.17 9.09
C PHE A 76 1.14 2.71 8.85
N GLN A 77 0.52 3.18 7.78
CA GLN A 77 -0.93 3.10 7.60
C GLN A 77 -1.28 2.67 6.19
N VAL A 78 -2.42 2.01 6.05
CA VAL A 78 -3.04 1.71 4.77
C VAL A 78 -4.53 2.00 4.90
N ASN A 79 -5.14 2.50 3.84
CA ASN A 79 -6.58 2.69 3.76
C ASN A 79 -7.15 1.66 2.80
N THR A 80 -8.18 0.97 3.22
CA THR A 80 -8.89 0.02 2.38
C THR A 80 -10.39 0.18 2.61
N ASP A 81 -11.18 -0.38 1.70
CA ASP A 81 -12.63 -0.34 1.82
C ASP A 81 -13.10 -1.14 3.03
N LEU A 82 -13.95 -0.55 3.83
CA LEU A 82 -14.50 -1.21 5.03
C LEU A 82 -15.16 -2.55 4.68
N GLU A 83 -15.75 -2.65 3.50
CA GLU A 83 -16.50 -3.82 3.06
C GLU A 83 -15.64 -4.83 2.27
N ASP A 84 -14.38 -4.55 2.03
CA ASP A 84 -13.47 -5.46 1.35
C ASP A 84 -12.93 -6.49 2.33
N GLU A 85 -13.62 -7.63 2.42
CA GLU A 85 -13.26 -8.67 3.39
C GLU A 85 -11.89 -9.28 3.10
N VAL A 86 -11.52 -9.41 1.85
CA VAL A 86 -10.23 -9.99 1.45
C VAL A 86 -9.08 -9.10 1.89
N ASP A 87 -9.14 -7.81 1.58
CA ASP A 87 -8.11 -6.85 1.97
C ASP A 87 -8.05 -6.70 3.49
N ASN A 88 -9.18 -6.60 4.16
CA ASN A 88 -9.22 -6.48 5.61
C ASN A 88 -8.59 -7.69 6.28
N HIS A 89 -8.90 -8.89 5.80
CA HIS A 89 -8.26 -10.10 6.31
C HIS A 89 -6.75 -10.09 6.08
N PHE A 90 -6.33 -9.66 4.88
CA PHE A 90 -4.90 -9.59 4.54
C PHE A 90 -4.14 -8.68 5.51
N TYR A 91 -4.61 -7.46 5.70
CA TYR A 91 -3.88 -6.51 6.55
C TYR A 91 -3.88 -6.93 8.01
N GLN A 92 -4.97 -7.50 8.50
CA GLN A 92 -5.00 -8.02 9.86
C GLN A 92 -4.06 -9.22 10.03
N SER A 93 -3.98 -10.09 9.02
CA SER A 93 -3.04 -11.21 9.05
C SER A 93 -1.59 -10.77 9.06
N MET A 94 -1.30 -9.58 8.53
CA MET A 94 0.04 -8.99 8.54
C MET A 94 0.38 -8.29 9.87
N GLY A 95 -0.55 -8.27 10.81
CA GLY A 95 -0.34 -7.66 12.13
C GLY A 95 -0.87 -6.25 12.28
N MET A 96 -1.57 -5.74 11.27
CA MET A 96 -2.17 -4.41 11.36
C MET A 96 -3.50 -4.44 12.10
N LYS A 97 -3.86 -3.30 12.67
CA LYS A 97 -5.10 -3.14 13.44
C LYS A 97 -5.90 -1.97 12.88
N PRO A 98 -7.25 -2.05 12.88
CA PRO A 98 -8.06 -0.90 12.53
C PRO A 98 -7.75 0.29 13.45
N LEU A 99 -7.83 1.50 12.89
CA LEU A 99 -7.54 2.72 13.66
C LEU A 99 -8.38 2.84 14.93
N ALA A 100 -9.61 2.35 14.89
CA ALA A 100 -10.51 2.40 16.06
C ALA A 100 -9.95 1.67 17.27
N GLU A 101 -9.16 0.61 17.07
CA GLU A 101 -8.53 -0.11 18.18
C GLU A 101 -7.44 0.72 18.86
N GLY A 102 -6.89 1.71 18.15
CA GLY A 102 -5.96 2.69 18.72
C GLY A 102 -6.64 3.98 19.14
N HIS A 103 -7.96 3.98 19.25
CA HIS A 103 -8.77 5.15 19.61
C HIS A 103 -8.59 6.31 18.63
N MET A 104 -8.42 5.99 17.35
CA MET A 104 -8.25 6.97 16.27
C MET A 104 -9.31 6.79 15.20
N ILE A 105 -9.57 7.85 14.46
CA ILE A 105 -10.48 7.84 13.33
C ILE A 105 -9.91 8.75 12.25
N SER A 106 -10.14 8.40 11.00
CA SER A 106 -9.74 9.24 9.86
C SER A 106 -10.95 9.98 9.30
N TYR A 107 -10.70 11.23 8.87
CA TYR A 107 -11.71 12.04 8.20
C TYR A 107 -11.23 12.32 6.79
N TYR A 108 -12.17 12.44 5.86
CA TYR A 108 -11.83 12.79 4.49
C TYR A 108 -12.78 13.88 4.00
N ARG A 109 -12.31 14.63 3.01
CA ARG A 109 -13.11 15.66 2.35
C ARG A 109 -13.84 15.01 1.17
N CYS A 110 -15.16 15.08 1.14
CA CYS A 110 -15.96 14.56 0.03
C CYS A 110 -16.18 15.57 -1.09
#